data_ba9f1e41604b8ddab6224205208c26f1
#
_entry.id   ba9f1e41604b8ddab6224205208c26f1
#
_cell.length_a   1.000
_cell.length_b   1.000
_cell.length_c   1.000
_cell.angle_alpha   90.00
_cell.angle_beta   90.00
_cell.angle_gamma   90.00
#
_symmetry.space_group_name_H-M   'P 1'
#
loop_
_entity.id
_entity.type
_entity.pdbx_description
1 polymer ?
#
loop_
_entity_poly.entity_id
_entity_poly.type
_entity_poly.pdbx_seq_one_letter_code
_entity_poly.pdbx_strand_id
1 'polypeptide(L)'
;MEIVEFESWHLEHLQLQEAQSYMISYFTPEYGALLEKAGPSFTALHQGTPKAAAGIVMCHPHRALAWALLSAMGPRHFLPLHRAVQAFLDRQTIRRIEANVDVSFQQGHRWIRALGFELEAARMRAYSPEGRDYALYSRIYKEV
;
A
#
# COMPACT_ATOMS: atom_id res chain seq x y z
N MET A 1 12.43 -4.45 -12.36
CA MET A 1 10.95 -4.55 -12.22
C MET A 1 10.28 -3.61 -13.21
N GLU A 2 9.23 -4.11 -13.83
CA GLU A 2 8.40 -3.31 -14.72
C GLU A 2 7.19 -2.77 -13.96
N ILE A 3 6.91 -1.49 -14.11
CA ILE A 3 5.78 -0.85 -13.45
C ILE A 3 4.66 -0.68 -14.49
N VAL A 4 3.50 -1.24 -14.18
CA VAL A 4 2.31 -1.18 -15.05
C VAL A 4 1.12 -0.71 -14.24
N GLU A 5 0.06 -0.28 -14.92
CA GLU A 5 -1.20 0.03 -14.23
C GLU A 5 -1.72 -1.20 -13.51
N PHE A 6 -2.27 -0.99 -12.32
CA PHE A 6 -2.88 -2.07 -11.56
C PHE A 6 -4.16 -2.54 -12.26
N GLU A 7 -4.30 -3.86 -12.39
CA GLU A 7 -5.51 -4.51 -12.87
C GLU A 7 -5.97 -5.54 -11.84
N SER A 8 -7.26 -5.71 -11.70
CA SER A 8 -7.84 -6.55 -10.64
C SER A 8 -7.28 -7.98 -10.63
N TRP A 9 -6.97 -8.54 -11.81
CA TRP A 9 -6.45 -9.91 -11.91
C TRP A 9 -5.04 -10.04 -11.32
N HIS A 10 -4.31 -8.95 -11.15
CA HIS A 10 -2.96 -9.00 -10.54
C HIS A 10 -2.99 -9.56 -9.13
N LEU A 11 -4.08 -9.33 -8.38
CA LEU A 11 -4.20 -9.84 -7.00
C LEU A 11 -4.19 -11.36 -6.96
N GLU A 12 -4.78 -12.02 -7.94
CA GLU A 12 -4.86 -13.48 -7.98
C GLU A 12 -3.48 -14.14 -8.13
N HIS A 13 -2.52 -13.42 -8.70
CA HIS A 13 -1.16 -13.91 -8.95
C HIS A 13 -0.15 -13.40 -7.95
N LEU A 14 -0.60 -12.64 -6.95
CA LEU A 14 0.28 -12.05 -5.94
C LEU A 14 0.40 -12.99 -4.75
N GLN A 15 1.63 -13.45 -4.47
CA GLN A 15 1.92 -14.28 -3.30
C GLN A 15 2.33 -13.38 -2.15
N LEU A 16 1.41 -13.08 -1.24
CA LEU A 16 1.65 -12.14 -0.15
C LEU A 16 2.75 -12.62 0.80
N GLN A 17 3.56 -11.68 1.27
CA GLN A 17 4.48 -11.91 2.38
C GLN A 17 3.71 -12.34 3.63
N GLU A 18 4.38 -13.06 4.53
CA GLU A 18 3.75 -13.65 5.69
C GLU A 18 2.95 -12.65 6.53
N ALA A 19 3.52 -11.47 6.77
CA ALA A 19 2.86 -10.44 7.56
C ALA A 19 1.51 -9.97 6.99
N GLN A 20 1.26 -10.19 5.71
CA GLN A 20 0.01 -9.80 5.04
C GLN A 20 -0.85 -11.00 4.65
N SER A 21 -0.42 -12.23 4.94
CA SER A 21 -1.08 -13.46 4.46
C SER A 21 -2.53 -13.58 4.92
N TYR A 22 -2.89 -12.99 6.06
CA TYR A 22 -4.27 -13.01 6.56
C TYR A 22 -5.24 -12.25 5.63
N MET A 23 -4.74 -11.44 4.70
CA MET A 23 -5.56 -10.66 3.77
C MET A 23 -6.00 -11.46 2.54
N ILE A 24 -5.46 -12.66 2.33
CA ILE A 24 -5.76 -13.47 1.14
C ILE A 24 -7.27 -13.72 0.97
N SER A 25 -7.99 -13.91 2.06
CA SER A 25 -9.43 -14.15 2.03
C SER A 25 -10.24 -12.99 1.44
N TYR A 26 -9.66 -11.78 1.40
CA TYR A 26 -10.32 -10.61 0.81
C TYR A 26 -10.04 -10.42 -0.68
N PHE A 27 -9.18 -11.25 -1.26
CA PHE A 27 -8.77 -11.11 -2.66
C PHE A 27 -9.80 -11.73 -3.59
N THR A 28 -10.97 -11.11 -3.64
CA THR A 28 -12.03 -11.45 -4.59
C THR A 28 -11.91 -10.57 -5.83
N PRO A 29 -12.50 -10.98 -6.98
CA PRO A 29 -12.55 -10.10 -8.14
C PRO A 29 -13.21 -8.74 -7.84
N GLU A 30 -14.22 -8.73 -6.97
CA GLU A 30 -14.92 -7.52 -6.55
C GLU A 30 -13.99 -6.57 -5.79
N TYR A 31 -13.17 -7.10 -4.89
CA TYR A 31 -12.20 -6.29 -4.14
C TYR A 31 -11.16 -5.67 -5.08
N GLY A 32 -10.62 -6.46 -6.00
CA GLY A 32 -9.68 -5.96 -6.99
C GLY A 32 -10.28 -4.87 -7.86
N ALA A 33 -11.52 -5.05 -8.30
CA ALA A 33 -12.22 -4.05 -9.09
C ALA A 33 -12.45 -2.75 -8.31
N LEU A 34 -12.76 -2.85 -7.01
CA LEU A 34 -12.88 -1.67 -6.15
C LEU A 34 -11.57 -0.89 -6.06
N LEU A 35 -10.46 -1.58 -5.81
CA LEU A 35 -9.15 -0.93 -5.74
C LEU A 35 -8.78 -0.26 -7.07
N GLU A 36 -9.06 -0.92 -8.18
CA GLU A 36 -8.77 -0.41 -9.51
C GLU A 36 -9.49 0.91 -9.79
N LYS A 37 -10.74 1.02 -9.36
CA LYS A 37 -11.58 2.20 -9.58
C LYS A 37 -11.43 3.28 -8.52
N ALA A 38 -10.92 2.93 -7.34
CA ALA A 38 -10.95 3.83 -6.18
C ALA A 38 -9.90 4.93 -6.23
N GLY A 39 -8.91 4.83 -7.09
CA GLY A 39 -7.87 5.83 -7.26
C GLY A 39 -6.68 5.30 -8.06
N PRO A 40 -5.66 6.14 -8.29
CA PRO A 40 -4.45 5.72 -8.99
C PRO A 40 -3.76 4.55 -8.28
N SER A 41 -3.28 3.61 -9.06
CA SER A 41 -2.62 2.41 -8.54
C SER A 41 -1.71 1.80 -9.59
N PHE A 42 -0.76 0.98 -9.14
CA PHE A 42 0.18 0.32 -10.05
C PHE A 42 0.57 -1.06 -9.53
N THR A 43 1.11 -1.87 -10.42
CA THR A 43 1.67 -3.18 -10.11
C THR A 43 3.13 -3.21 -10.55
N ALA A 44 3.98 -3.80 -9.73
CA ALA A 44 5.37 -4.09 -10.08
C ALA A 44 5.47 -5.54 -10.51
N LEU A 45 5.90 -5.74 -11.76
CA LEU A 45 6.09 -7.07 -12.34
C LEU A 45 7.58 -7.43 -12.35
N HIS A 46 7.87 -8.69 -12.07
CA HIS A 46 9.19 -9.28 -12.32
C HIS A 46 9.01 -10.45 -13.26
N GLN A 47 9.59 -10.35 -14.45
CA GLN A 47 9.45 -11.39 -15.49
C GLN A 47 7.98 -11.75 -15.73
N GLY A 48 7.13 -10.73 -15.84
CA GLY A 48 5.71 -10.90 -16.13
C GLY A 48 4.84 -11.32 -14.95
N THR A 49 5.44 -11.57 -13.77
CA THR A 49 4.68 -12.00 -12.59
C THR A 49 4.52 -10.83 -11.60
N PRO A 50 3.29 -10.57 -11.12
CA PRO A 50 3.09 -9.55 -10.10
C PRO A 50 3.85 -9.86 -8.81
N LYS A 51 4.63 -8.89 -8.34
CA LYS A 51 5.39 -8.99 -7.08
C LYS A 51 4.90 -8.02 -6.03
N ALA A 52 4.27 -6.94 -6.43
CA ALA A 52 3.70 -5.97 -5.53
C ALA A 52 2.63 -5.17 -6.26
N ALA A 53 1.67 -4.68 -5.52
CA ALA A 53 0.71 -3.71 -6.01
C ALA A 53 0.55 -2.62 -4.95
N ALA A 54 0.38 -1.39 -5.38
CA ALA A 54 0.24 -0.25 -4.48
C ALA A 54 -0.61 0.82 -5.13
N GLY A 55 -1.24 1.65 -4.30
CA GLY A 55 -2.06 2.72 -4.81
C GLY A 55 -2.71 3.52 -3.69
N ILE A 56 -3.68 4.33 -4.08
CA ILE A 56 -4.47 5.11 -3.13
C ILE A 56 -5.96 4.92 -3.42
N VAL A 57 -6.74 4.95 -2.34
CA VAL A 57 -8.21 4.97 -2.40
C VAL A 57 -8.64 6.38 -2.03
N MET A 58 -9.32 7.06 -2.96
CA MET A 58 -9.81 8.42 -2.72
C MET A 58 -11.01 8.38 -1.78
N CYS A 59 -10.91 9.08 -0.65
CA CYS A 59 -12.02 9.24 0.29
C CYS A 59 -12.87 10.48 -0.08
N HIS A 60 -12.19 11.55 -0.43
CA HIS A 60 -12.75 12.79 -0.99
C HIS A 60 -11.58 13.54 -1.67
N PRO A 61 -11.81 14.68 -2.35
CA PRO A 61 -10.75 15.34 -3.14
C PRO A 61 -9.47 15.70 -2.37
N HIS A 62 -9.55 15.83 -1.05
CA HIS A 62 -8.41 16.26 -0.22
C HIS A 62 -7.86 15.15 0.68
N ARG A 63 -8.41 13.93 0.62
CA ARG A 63 -7.98 12.83 1.49
C ARG A 63 -8.02 11.49 0.76
N ALA A 64 -6.95 10.73 0.89
CA ALA A 64 -6.84 9.39 0.33
C ALA A 64 -6.22 8.43 1.35
N LEU A 65 -6.44 7.14 1.14
CA LEU A 65 -5.85 6.07 1.93
C LEU A 65 -4.91 5.28 1.04
N ALA A 66 -3.62 5.25 1.40
CA ALA A 66 -2.63 4.47 0.66
C ALA A 66 -2.69 2.99 1.05
N TRP A 67 -2.40 2.13 0.09
CA TRP A 67 -2.33 0.69 0.31
C TRP A 67 -1.17 0.09 -0.47
N ALA A 68 -0.64 -1.00 0.04
CA ALA A 68 0.42 -1.76 -0.64
C ALA A 68 0.32 -3.23 -0.23
N LEU A 69 0.46 -4.10 -1.21
CA LEU A 69 0.41 -5.56 -1.05
C LEU A 69 1.66 -6.12 -1.70
N LEU A 70 2.48 -6.81 -0.94
CA LEU A 70 3.80 -7.23 -1.38
C LEU A 70 4.00 -8.74 -1.23
N SER A 71 4.67 -9.34 -2.23
CA SER A 71 5.30 -10.65 -2.05
C SER A 71 6.56 -10.48 -1.20
N ALA A 72 6.99 -11.55 -0.55
CA ALA A 72 8.31 -11.56 0.10
C ALA A 72 9.38 -11.33 -0.96
N MET A 73 10.30 -10.41 -0.68
CA MET A 73 11.39 -10.09 -1.61
C MET A 73 12.61 -9.59 -0.87
N GLY A 74 13.78 -9.84 -1.45
CA GLY A 74 15.03 -9.34 -0.92
C GLY A 74 15.30 -7.90 -1.33
N PRO A 75 16.40 -7.30 -0.83
CA PRO A 75 16.73 -5.89 -1.10
C PRO A 75 16.88 -5.55 -2.59
N ARG A 76 17.31 -6.51 -3.39
CA ARG A 76 17.50 -6.34 -4.82
C ARG A 76 16.21 -5.93 -5.54
N HIS A 77 15.08 -6.50 -5.15
CA HIS A 77 13.78 -6.20 -5.73
C HIS A 77 13.03 -5.13 -4.94
N PHE A 78 13.26 -5.07 -3.63
CA PHE A 78 12.58 -4.11 -2.78
C PHE A 78 13.02 -2.67 -3.07
N LEU A 79 14.29 -2.43 -3.35
CA LEU A 79 14.78 -1.07 -3.58
C LEU A 79 14.15 -0.41 -4.82
N PRO A 80 14.06 -1.09 -5.98
CA PRO A 80 13.31 -0.52 -7.11
C PRO A 80 11.83 -0.28 -6.80
N LEU A 81 11.21 -1.17 -6.04
CA LEU A 81 9.82 -1.01 -5.60
C LEU A 81 9.67 0.23 -4.71
N HIS A 82 10.55 0.38 -3.72
CA HIS A 82 10.55 1.56 -2.84
C HIS A 82 10.63 2.85 -3.66
N ARG A 83 11.53 2.89 -4.64
CA ARG A 83 11.67 4.07 -5.52
C ARG A 83 10.41 4.34 -6.32
N ALA A 84 9.75 3.29 -6.83
CA ALA A 84 8.51 3.44 -7.57
C ALA A 84 7.38 3.98 -6.68
N VAL A 85 7.25 3.47 -5.46
CA VAL A 85 6.25 3.94 -4.49
C VAL A 85 6.54 5.39 -4.11
N GLN A 86 7.81 5.73 -3.83
CA GLN A 86 8.20 7.10 -3.49
C GLN A 86 7.85 8.06 -4.63
N ALA A 87 8.19 7.71 -5.86
CA ALA A 87 7.88 8.53 -7.03
C ALA A 87 6.37 8.69 -7.23
N PHE A 88 5.62 7.61 -7.02
CA PHE A 88 4.16 7.65 -7.09
C PHE A 88 3.57 8.63 -6.07
N LEU A 89 4.02 8.54 -4.82
CA LEU A 89 3.55 9.42 -3.75
C LEU A 89 3.95 10.88 -4.02
N ASP A 90 5.16 11.10 -4.52
CA ASP A 90 5.66 12.46 -4.80
C ASP A 90 4.88 13.16 -5.92
N ARG A 91 4.24 12.40 -6.80
CA ARG A 91 3.39 12.97 -7.85
C ARG A 91 2.00 13.36 -7.35
N GLN A 92 1.61 12.89 -6.16
CA GLN A 92 0.27 13.18 -5.62
C GLN A 92 0.24 14.56 -4.97
N THR A 93 -0.80 15.33 -5.28
CA THR A 93 -1.02 16.66 -4.70
C THR A 93 -2.21 16.66 -3.73
N ILE A 94 -2.69 15.48 -3.36
CA ILE A 94 -3.78 15.30 -2.39
C ILE A 94 -3.28 15.77 -1.03
N ARG A 95 -4.06 16.64 -0.39
CA ARG A 95 -3.66 17.32 0.84
C ARG A 95 -3.25 16.34 1.93
N ARG A 96 -3.99 15.24 2.09
CA ARG A 96 -3.73 14.25 3.14
C ARG A 96 -3.78 12.85 2.54
N ILE A 97 -2.70 12.09 2.72
CA ILE A 97 -2.66 10.66 2.40
C ILE A 97 -2.39 9.91 3.69
N GLU A 98 -3.28 8.99 4.06
CA GLU A 98 -3.16 8.15 5.25
C GLU A 98 -2.65 6.77 4.88
N ALA A 99 -2.01 6.11 5.84
CA ALA A 99 -1.65 4.71 5.72
C ALA A 99 -1.81 4.04 7.08
N ASN A 100 -2.36 2.84 7.08
CA ASN A 100 -2.56 2.05 8.28
C ASN A 100 -1.57 0.90 8.28
N VAL A 101 -0.85 0.70 9.39
CA VAL A 101 0.16 -0.36 9.51
C VAL A 101 -0.17 -1.18 10.75
N ASP A 102 -0.27 -2.51 10.59
CA ASP A 102 -0.45 -3.43 11.70
C ASP A 102 0.61 -3.14 12.77
N VAL A 103 0.19 -2.97 14.02
CA VAL A 103 1.10 -2.61 15.12
C VAL A 103 2.26 -3.58 15.22
N SER A 104 2.05 -4.86 14.94
CA SER A 104 3.08 -5.89 15.03
C SER A 104 4.03 -5.94 13.82
N PHE A 105 3.74 -5.21 12.75
CA PHE A 105 4.51 -5.28 11.51
C PHE A 105 5.65 -4.25 11.50
N GLN A 106 6.76 -4.59 12.14
CA GLN A 106 7.90 -3.68 12.32
C GLN A 106 8.50 -3.19 10.99
N GLN A 107 8.63 -4.07 10.01
CA GLN A 107 9.15 -3.68 8.69
C GLN A 107 8.25 -2.64 8.01
N GLY A 108 6.94 -2.78 8.18
CA GLY A 108 5.97 -1.83 7.65
C GLY A 108 6.11 -0.45 8.28
N HIS A 109 6.34 -0.39 9.59
CA HIS A 109 6.56 0.87 10.29
C HIS A 109 7.82 1.59 9.77
N ARG A 110 8.91 0.83 9.58
CA ARG A 110 10.15 1.42 9.05
C ARG A 110 9.96 1.93 7.64
N TRP A 111 9.26 1.17 6.81
CA TRP A 111 9.05 1.56 5.41
C TRP A 111 8.16 2.78 5.27
N ILE A 112 7.06 2.84 6.01
CA ILE A 112 6.12 3.96 5.91
C ILE A 112 6.80 5.27 6.35
N ARG A 113 7.68 5.21 7.36
CA ARG A 113 8.47 6.38 7.76
C ARG A 113 9.47 6.78 6.67
N ALA A 114 10.11 5.81 6.03
CA ALA A 114 11.05 6.07 4.93
C ALA A 114 10.35 6.72 3.74
N LEU A 115 9.05 6.48 3.57
CA LEU A 115 8.23 7.10 2.52
C LEU A 115 7.75 8.53 2.90
N GLY A 116 8.13 9.02 4.07
CA GLY A 116 7.80 10.40 4.49
C GLY A 116 6.50 10.54 5.27
N PHE A 117 5.92 9.45 5.72
CA PHE A 117 4.73 9.49 6.58
C PHE A 117 5.13 9.72 8.05
N GLU A 118 4.28 10.41 8.78
CA GLU A 118 4.44 10.67 10.22
C GLU A 118 3.35 9.94 11.01
N LEU A 119 3.72 9.47 12.20
CA LEU A 119 2.80 8.76 13.09
C LEU A 119 1.77 9.75 13.68
N GLU A 120 0.49 9.41 13.56
CA GLU A 120 -0.59 10.18 14.19
C GLU A 120 -1.25 9.43 15.34
N ALA A 121 -1.41 8.11 15.21
CA ALA A 121 -1.95 7.29 16.28
C ALA A 121 -1.12 6.01 16.40
N ALA A 122 -0.54 5.80 17.57
CA ALA A 122 0.32 4.64 17.81
C ALA A 122 -0.48 3.32 17.82
N ARG A 123 -1.75 3.38 18.20
CA ARG A 123 -2.60 2.19 18.31
C ARG A 123 -4.07 2.53 18.17
N MET A 124 -4.68 2.02 17.11
CA MET A 124 -6.13 1.99 16.94
C MET A 124 -6.56 0.56 17.27
N ARG A 125 -7.24 0.38 18.41
CA ARG A 125 -7.59 -0.96 18.91
C ARG A 125 -8.70 -1.59 18.09
N ALA A 126 -8.55 -2.91 17.80
CA ALA A 126 -9.54 -3.71 17.08
C ALA A 126 -9.97 -3.04 15.77
N TYR A 127 -9.03 -2.49 15.04
CA TYR A 127 -9.28 -1.64 13.88
C TYR A 127 -9.65 -2.44 12.64
N SER A 128 -8.97 -3.56 12.41
CA SER A 128 -9.19 -4.36 11.20
C SER A 128 -10.38 -5.30 11.34
N PRO A 129 -10.89 -5.83 10.21
CA PRO A 129 -11.98 -6.83 10.27
C PRO A 129 -11.65 -8.06 11.12
N GLU A 130 -10.36 -8.41 11.26
CA GLU A 130 -9.90 -9.53 12.12
C GLU A 130 -9.75 -9.12 13.58
N GLY A 131 -10.01 -7.85 13.92
CA GLY A 131 -9.81 -7.34 15.28
C GLY A 131 -8.37 -7.00 15.61
N ARG A 132 -7.50 -6.80 14.61
CA ARG A 132 -6.10 -6.42 14.83
C ARG A 132 -5.98 -4.93 15.13
N ASP A 133 -4.96 -4.60 15.92
CA ASP A 133 -4.64 -3.20 16.20
C ASP A 133 -3.72 -2.65 15.12
N TYR A 134 -4.00 -1.42 14.68
CA TYR A 134 -3.22 -0.74 13.65
C TYR A 134 -2.73 0.61 14.15
N ALA A 135 -1.60 1.06 13.60
CA ALA A 135 -1.13 2.43 13.76
C ALA A 135 -1.59 3.26 12.57
N LEU A 136 -1.84 4.54 12.79
CA LEU A 136 -2.21 5.48 11.73
C LEU A 136 -1.05 6.41 11.45
N TYR A 137 -0.70 6.50 10.18
CA TYR A 137 0.31 7.42 9.66
C TYR A 137 -0.32 8.34 8.63
N SER A 138 0.28 9.53 8.43
CA SER A 138 -0.19 10.46 7.41
C SER A 138 0.98 11.15 6.72
N ARG A 139 0.76 11.53 5.48
CA ARG A 139 1.66 12.34 4.66
C ARG A 139 0.86 13.54 4.17
N ILE A 140 1.28 14.73 4.56
CA ILE A 140 0.58 15.98 4.23
C ILE A 140 1.30 16.66 3.09
N TYR A 141 0.60 16.90 1.98
CA TYR A 141 1.13 17.67 0.87
C TYR A 141 1.22 19.13 1.29
N LYS A 142 2.41 19.73 1.13
CA LYS A 142 2.67 21.13 1.45
C LYS A 142 2.90 21.88 0.15
N GLU A 143 2.06 22.85 -0.11
CA GLU A 143 2.31 23.77 -1.20
C GLU A 143 3.47 24.67 -0.83
N VAL A 144 4.35 24.89 -1.81
CA VAL A 144 5.53 25.74 -1.63
C VAL A 144 5.24 27.12 -2.23
#